data_c0c4432d2c55feca7d9303b645d76e7b
#
_entry.id   c0c4432d2c55feca7d9303b645d76e7b
#
_cell.length_a   1.000
_cell.length_b   1.000
_cell.length_c   1.000
_cell.angle_alpha   90.00
_cell.angle_beta   90.00
_cell.angle_gamma   90.00
#
_symmetry.space_group_name_H-M   'P 1'
#
loop_
_entity.id
_entity.type
_entity.pdbx_description
1 polymer ?
#
loop_
_entity_poly.entity_id
_entity_poly.type
_entity_poly.pdbx_seq_one_letter_code
_entity_poly.pdbx_strand_id
1 'polypeptide(L)'
;MKDIKKYQGVIPAFYACYDAEGNISTEGVKALTRHLIAKGVKGVYVGGSSGECIYQHVDERKAVLEAVMSEAKGKLTVIAHVGCNNTADSVELARHAESVGVDAIASIPPIYFHLPEYAIAKYWNDMSAAAPNTEFVIYNIPQLAGTGLTMSLLKEMLKNPNVVAVKNSSMPTQDIQMFKDAGIAARGEGNFVVFNGPDEQFVSGRVIGADGGIGGTYAVMPELYLAMNDHINKGEIEAARAIQYDADRIIYKMCEAHGNLYAVQKEILRRMYGLELGGVRKPMPGLIPEDEAIVAEAQAMIEAAIAKL
;
A
#
# COMPACT_ATOMS: atom_id res chain seq x y z
N MET A 1 18.66 13.98 -11.26
CA MET A 1 18.50 12.84 -10.34
C MET A 1 17.08 12.90 -9.79
N LYS A 2 16.33 11.80 -9.82
CA LYS A 2 14.96 11.78 -9.24
C LYS A 2 15.08 11.80 -7.71
N ASP A 3 14.20 12.53 -7.04
CA ASP A 3 14.18 12.53 -5.56
C ASP A 3 13.45 11.28 -5.05
N ILE A 4 14.21 10.24 -4.71
CA ILE A 4 13.65 9.00 -4.14
C ILE A 4 13.46 9.06 -2.63
N LYS A 5 13.97 10.10 -1.94
CA LYS A 5 13.80 10.24 -0.48
C LYS A 5 12.33 10.42 -0.09
N LYS A 6 11.51 10.94 -1.02
CA LYS A 6 10.06 11.04 -0.82
C LYS A 6 9.39 9.67 -0.60
N TYR A 7 10.02 8.57 -1.01
CA TYR A 7 9.49 7.21 -0.86
C TYR A 7 10.03 6.47 0.38
N GLN A 8 10.97 7.04 1.11
CA GLN A 8 11.57 6.36 2.26
C GLN A 8 10.71 6.54 3.51
N GLY A 9 10.29 5.43 4.13
CA GLY A 9 9.54 5.45 5.38
C GLY A 9 8.24 4.62 5.35
N VAL A 10 7.26 5.05 6.13
CA VAL A 10 6.00 4.35 6.36
C VAL A 10 4.91 4.92 5.46
N ILE A 11 4.35 4.09 4.58
CA ILE A 11 3.32 4.48 3.61
C ILE A 11 2.12 3.53 3.77
N PRO A 12 1.05 3.91 4.50
CA PRO A 12 -0.16 3.12 4.59
C PRO A 12 -0.79 2.81 3.24
N ALA A 13 -1.22 1.56 3.03
CA ALA A 13 -2.13 1.21 1.95
C ALA A 13 -3.52 1.72 2.32
N PHE A 14 -4.02 2.67 1.55
CA PHE A 14 -5.22 3.46 1.83
C PHE A 14 -6.48 2.61 1.72
N TYR A 15 -7.38 2.70 2.69
CA TYR A 15 -8.62 1.93 2.71
C TYR A 15 -9.67 2.53 1.79
N ALA A 16 -10.48 1.67 1.16
CA ALA A 16 -11.71 2.11 0.52
C ALA A 16 -12.67 2.67 1.57
N CYS A 17 -13.31 3.80 1.27
CA CYS A 17 -14.28 4.44 2.14
C CYS A 17 -15.64 4.48 1.44
N TYR A 18 -16.66 3.99 2.14
CA TYR A 18 -18.02 3.89 1.61
C TYR A 18 -19.02 4.59 2.52
N ASP A 19 -20.14 5.04 1.94
CA ASP A 19 -21.31 5.47 2.67
C ASP A 19 -22.19 4.26 3.08
N ALA A 20 -23.33 4.54 3.69
CA ALA A 20 -24.26 3.51 4.14
C ALA A 20 -24.90 2.72 2.98
N GLU A 21 -24.98 3.30 1.81
CA GLU A 21 -25.50 2.72 0.57
C GLU A 21 -24.43 1.93 -0.21
N GLY A 22 -23.15 2.00 0.21
CA GLY A 22 -22.01 1.32 -0.42
C GLY A 22 -21.41 2.11 -1.60
N ASN A 23 -21.75 3.38 -1.77
CA ASN A 23 -21.08 4.27 -2.72
C ASN A 23 -19.76 4.80 -2.12
N ILE A 24 -18.88 5.34 -2.97
CA ILE A 24 -17.66 6.00 -2.49
C ILE A 24 -18.02 7.19 -1.60
N SER A 25 -17.52 7.18 -0.37
CA SER A 25 -17.62 8.32 0.56
C SER A 25 -16.39 9.22 0.42
N THR A 26 -16.52 10.29 -0.37
CA THR A 26 -15.42 11.27 -0.52
C THR A 26 -15.07 11.95 0.80
N GLU A 27 -16.05 12.16 1.68
CA GLU A 27 -15.79 12.72 3.02
C GLU A 27 -15.05 11.74 3.92
N GLY A 28 -15.37 10.43 3.88
CA GLY A 28 -14.60 9.39 4.55
C GLY A 28 -13.17 9.32 4.03
N VAL A 29 -12.98 9.42 2.70
CA VAL A 29 -11.64 9.48 2.08
C VAL A 29 -10.84 10.68 2.59
N LYS A 30 -11.43 11.88 2.60
CA LYS A 30 -10.76 13.08 3.12
C LYS A 30 -10.46 12.97 4.62
N ALA A 31 -11.40 12.44 5.41
CA ALA A 31 -11.21 12.25 6.84
C ALA A 31 -10.04 11.31 7.15
N LEU A 32 -9.95 10.16 6.47
CA LEU A 32 -8.83 9.23 6.60
C LEU A 32 -7.52 9.89 6.14
N THR A 33 -7.53 10.65 5.04
CA THR A 33 -6.33 11.36 4.56
C THR A 33 -5.81 12.35 5.59
N ARG A 34 -6.71 13.19 6.16
CA ARG A 34 -6.34 14.15 7.22
C ARG A 34 -5.80 13.43 8.47
N HIS A 35 -6.42 12.31 8.85
CA HIS A 35 -5.95 11.49 9.97
C HIS A 35 -4.51 11.01 9.74
N LEU A 36 -4.22 10.44 8.56
CA LEU A 36 -2.88 9.94 8.24
C LEU A 36 -1.84 11.06 8.15
N ILE A 37 -2.22 12.26 7.65
CA ILE A 37 -1.36 13.46 7.71
C ILE A 37 -1.04 13.80 9.17
N ALA A 38 -2.04 13.82 10.05
CA ALA A 38 -1.86 14.15 11.46
C ALA A 38 -1.00 13.10 12.20
N LYS A 39 -1.04 11.84 11.79
CA LYS A 39 -0.16 10.77 12.31
C LYS A 39 1.29 10.88 11.83
N GLY A 40 1.59 11.69 10.84
CA GLY A 40 2.96 11.92 10.36
C GLY A 40 3.52 10.83 9.47
N VAL A 41 2.67 10.06 8.79
CA VAL A 41 3.12 9.06 7.81
C VAL A 41 3.79 9.73 6.61
N LYS A 42 4.66 9.00 5.92
CA LYS A 42 5.43 9.54 4.79
C LYS A 42 4.58 9.78 3.53
N GLY A 43 3.59 8.93 3.33
CA GLY A 43 2.75 8.96 2.14
C GLY A 43 1.59 8.00 2.25
N VAL A 44 0.86 7.80 1.15
CA VAL A 44 -0.25 6.85 1.04
C VAL A 44 -0.21 6.12 -0.30
N TYR A 45 -0.58 4.84 -0.28
CA TYR A 45 -0.73 4.01 -1.48
C TYR A 45 -2.21 3.80 -1.77
N VAL A 46 -2.74 4.48 -2.77
CA VAL A 46 -4.18 4.61 -3.05
C VAL A 46 -4.63 3.61 -4.11
N GLY A 47 -5.79 2.99 -3.89
CA GLY A 47 -6.44 2.12 -4.88
C GLY A 47 -5.74 0.76 -5.07
N GLY A 48 -5.01 0.27 -4.06
CA GLY A 48 -4.47 -1.10 -4.03
C GLY A 48 -5.48 -2.10 -3.47
N SER A 49 -4.98 -3.24 -2.94
CA SER A 49 -5.82 -4.30 -2.34
C SER A 49 -6.64 -3.77 -1.16
N SER A 50 -6.02 -3.01 -0.25
CA SER A 50 -6.71 -2.36 0.88
C SER A 50 -7.73 -1.31 0.43
N GLY A 51 -7.54 -0.74 -0.75
CA GLY A 51 -8.47 0.17 -1.42
C GLY A 51 -9.54 -0.55 -2.23
N GLU A 52 -9.64 -1.88 -2.13
CA GLU A 52 -10.68 -2.70 -2.76
C GLU A 52 -10.83 -2.45 -4.28
N CYS A 53 -9.72 -2.12 -4.95
CA CYS A 53 -9.74 -1.62 -6.34
C CYS A 53 -10.41 -2.55 -7.34
N ILE A 54 -10.39 -3.87 -7.09
CA ILE A 54 -11.00 -4.87 -7.98
C ILE A 54 -12.55 -4.79 -7.98
N TYR A 55 -13.13 -4.17 -6.95
CA TYR A 55 -14.59 -4.01 -6.78
C TYR A 55 -15.07 -2.59 -7.10
N GLN A 56 -14.18 -1.74 -7.60
CA GLN A 56 -14.51 -0.34 -7.93
C GLN A 56 -14.45 -0.10 -9.44
N HIS A 57 -15.39 0.67 -9.94
CA HIS A 57 -15.38 1.17 -11.32
C HIS A 57 -14.30 2.26 -11.51
N VAL A 58 -13.93 2.52 -12.75
CA VAL A 58 -12.90 3.52 -13.09
C VAL A 58 -13.22 4.89 -12.50
N ASP A 59 -14.49 5.33 -12.62
CA ASP A 59 -14.93 6.64 -12.11
C ASP A 59 -14.86 6.72 -10.58
N GLU A 60 -15.18 5.64 -9.88
CA GLU A 60 -15.06 5.55 -8.43
C GLU A 60 -13.60 5.68 -7.98
N ARG A 61 -12.68 4.98 -8.67
CA ARG A 61 -11.24 5.06 -8.39
C ARG A 61 -10.68 6.46 -8.63
N LYS A 62 -11.16 7.17 -9.67
CA LYS A 62 -10.84 8.57 -9.91
C LYS A 62 -11.33 9.46 -8.78
N ALA A 63 -12.60 9.32 -8.36
CA ALA A 63 -13.18 10.09 -7.27
C ALA A 63 -12.42 9.90 -5.94
N VAL A 64 -12.00 8.66 -5.62
CA VAL A 64 -11.16 8.37 -4.46
C VAL A 64 -9.84 9.11 -4.57
N LEU A 65 -9.15 9.02 -5.71
CA LEU A 65 -7.85 9.66 -5.89
C LEU A 65 -7.95 11.19 -5.82
N GLU A 66 -8.95 11.79 -6.42
CA GLU A 66 -9.21 13.24 -6.36
C GLU A 66 -9.45 13.69 -4.91
N ALA A 67 -10.25 12.94 -4.15
CA ALA A 67 -10.52 13.24 -2.75
C ALA A 67 -9.24 13.14 -1.89
N VAL A 68 -8.39 12.11 -2.11
CA VAL A 68 -7.07 12.02 -1.47
C VAL A 68 -6.20 13.22 -1.83
N MET A 69 -6.07 13.53 -3.12
CA MET A 69 -5.21 14.61 -3.61
C MET A 69 -5.65 15.98 -3.11
N SER A 70 -6.94 16.19 -2.87
CA SER A 70 -7.45 17.45 -2.32
C SER A 70 -6.89 17.78 -0.92
N GLU A 71 -6.52 16.76 -0.15
CA GLU A 71 -5.96 16.90 1.21
C GLU A 71 -4.45 16.65 1.27
N ALA A 72 -3.95 15.69 0.47
CA ALA A 72 -2.59 15.17 0.55
C ALA A 72 -1.55 15.97 -0.24
N LYS A 73 -1.97 16.72 -1.28
CA LYS A 73 -1.05 17.40 -2.19
C LYS A 73 -0.08 18.33 -1.45
N GLY A 74 1.22 18.07 -1.62
CA GLY A 74 2.30 18.81 -0.95
C GLY A 74 2.51 18.44 0.52
N LYS A 75 1.74 17.50 1.09
CA LYS A 75 1.86 17.04 2.48
C LYS A 75 2.28 15.58 2.58
N LEU A 76 1.81 14.74 1.67
CA LEU A 76 2.12 13.30 1.61
C LEU A 76 2.63 12.93 0.21
N THR A 77 3.50 11.93 0.15
CA THR A 77 3.78 11.22 -1.08
C THR A 77 2.58 10.36 -1.46
N VAL A 78 2.05 10.52 -2.67
CA VAL A 78 0.89 9.76 -3.15
C VAL A 78 1.31 8.81 -4.27
N ILE A 79 1.15 7.52 -4.05
CA ILE A 79 1.34 6.46 -5.05
C ILE A 79 -0.04 5.93 -5.43
N ALA A 80 -0.45 6.11 -6.68
CA ALA A 80 -1.75 5.66 -7.17
C ALA A 80 -1.63 4.31 -7.89
N HIS A 81 -2.29 3.27 -7.38
CA HIS A 81 -2.44 2.02 -8.12
C HIS A 81 -3.46 2.22 -9.25
N VAL A 82 -3.04 1.95 -10.48
CA VAL A 82 -3.84 2.18 -11.69
C VAL A 82 -4.16 0.88 -12.44
N GLY A 83 -3.70 -0.27 -11.94
CA GLY A 83 -3.91 -1.56 -12.58
C GLY A 83 -5.40 -1.99 -12.61
N CYS A 84 -5.84 -2.43 -13.79
CA CYS A 84 -7.09 -3.12 -14.07
C CYS A 84 -6.78 -4.38 -14.89
N ASN A 85 -7.77 -5.27 -15.07
CA ASN A 85 -7.57 -6.46 -15.91
C ASN A 85 -7.52 -6.16 -17.41
N ASN A 86 -7.85 -4.95 -17.82
CA ASN A 86 -7.70 -4.50 -19.21
C ASN A 86 -6.78 -3.28 -19.30
N THR A 87 -6.09 -3.15 -20.43
CA THR A 87 -5.11 -2.07 -20.64
C THR A 87 -5.79 -0.72 -20.81
N ALA A 88 -6.99 -0.65 -21.39
CA ALA A 88 -7.66 0.62 -21.67
C ALA A 88 -8.01 1.37 -20.39
N ASP A 89 -8.64 0.70 -19.43
CA ASP A 89 -8.99 1.28 -18.13
C ASP A 89 -7.73 1.65 -17.32
N SER A 90 -6.69 0.81 -17.38
CA SER A 90 -5.42 1.09 -16.70
C SER A 90 -4.72 2.32 -17.24
N VAL A 91 -4.72 2.50 -18.56
CA VAL A 91 -4.18 3.68 -19.27
C VAL A 91 -5.00 4.92 -18.94
N GLU A 92 -6.33 4.80 -18.85
CA GLU A 92 -7.22 5.90 -18.47
C GLU A 92 -6.93 6.37 -17.04
N LEU A 93 -6.81 5.44 -16.09
CA LEU A 93 -6.45 5.73 -14.70
C LEU A 93 -5.04 6.33 -14.59
N ALA A 94 -4.08 5.86 -15.40
CA ALA A 94 -2.72 6.41 -15.41
C ALA A 94 -2.71 7.88 -15.86
N ARG A 95 -3.41 8.22 -16.95
CA ARG A 95 -3.57 9.61 -17.41
C ARG A 95 -4.23 10.50 -16.37
N HIS A 96 -5.29 9.99 -15.74
CA HIS A 96 -5.99 10.71 -14.68
C HIS A 96 -5.05 10.94 -13.48
N ALA A 97 -4.32 9.93 -13.02
CA ALA A 97 -3.39 10.05 -11.91
C ALA A 97 -2.30 11.11 -12.17
N GLU A 98 -1.72 11.13 -13.37
CA GLU A 98 -0.78 12.20 -13.78
C GLU A 98 -1.47 13.58 -13.76
N SER A 99 -2.68 13.70 -14.27
CA SER A 99 -3.40 14.97 -14.34
C SER A 99 -3.69 15.60 -12.99
N VAL A 100 -3.92 14.79 -11.94
CA VAL A 100 -4.14 15.29 -10.57
C VAL A 100 -2.83 15.48 -9.81
N GLY A 101 -1.70 15.01 -10.37
CA GLY A 101 -0.34 15.31 -9.88
C GLY A 101 0.13 14.39 -8.77
N VAL A 102 -0.09 13.08 -8.88
CA VAL A 102 0.49 12.08 -7.98
C VAL A 102 2.01 11.99 -8.13
N ASP A 103 2.70 11.47 -7.12
CA ASP A 103 4.14 11.25 -7.16
C ASP A 103 4.54 10.05 -8.01
N ALA A 104 3.75 9.00 -7.98
CA ALA A 104 3.94 7.81 -8.80
C ALA A 104 2.61 7.11 -9.10
N ILE A 105 2.60 6.37 -10.20
CA ILE A 105 1.61 5.34 -10.47
C ILE A 105 2.18 3.96 -10.17
N ALA A 106 1.32 3.00 -9.86
CA ALA A 106 1.72 1.61 -9.58
C ALA A 106 0.75 0.61 -10.20
N SER A 107 1.22 -0.60 -10.49
CA SER A 107 0.33 -1.66 -10.97
C SER A 107 0.83 -3.05 -10.58
N ILE A 108 -0.12 -3.94 -10.21
CA ILE A 108 0.04 -5.39 -10.29
C ILE A 108 -0.01 -5.83 -11.77
N PRO A 109 0.46 -7.04 -12.12
CA PRO A 109 0.12 -7.61 -13.42
C PRO A 109 -1.39 -7.89 -13.50
N PRO A 110 -1.97 -8.06 -14.71
CA PRO A 110 -3.35 -8.52 -14.83
C PRO A 110 -3.56 -9.86 -14.13
N ILE A 111 -4.68 -10.01 -13.44
CA ILE A 111 -5.03 -11.23 -12.68
C ILE A 111 -5.87 -12.18 -13.51
N TYR A 112 -6.01 -13.43 -13.04
CA TYR A 112 -6.77 -14.53 -13.61
C TYR A 112 -6.02 -15.30 -14.72
N PHE A 113 -5.59 -14.65 -15.81
CA PHE A 113 -4.77 -15.29 -16.83
C PHE A 113 -3.28 -15.11 -16.53
N HIS A 114 -2.53 -16.22 -16.58
CA HIS A 114 -1.07 -16.18 -16.49
C HIS A 114 -0.48 -15.71 -17.83
N LEU A 115 -0.20 -14.44 -17.93
CA LEU A 115 0.35 -13.82 -19.14
C LEU A 115 1.87 -14.05 -19.21
N PRO A 116 2.45 -14.18 -20.42
CA PRO A 116 3.90 -14.21 -20.58
C PRO A 116 4.53 -12.85 -20.21
N GLU A 117 5.78 -12.88 -19.77
CA GLU A 117 6.51 -11.69 -19.30
C GLU A 117 6.47 -10.50 -20.27
N TYR A 118 6.62 -10.76 -21.57
CA TYR A 118 6.59 -9.69 -22.57
C TYR A 118 5.23 -8.97 -22.63
N ALA A 119 4.13 -9.67 -22.39
CA ALA A 119 2.79 -9.08 -22.36
C ALA A 119 2.58 -8.26 -21.08
N ILE A 120 3.10 -8.72 -19.95
CA ILE A 120 3.07 -7.97 -18.69
C ILE A 120 3.94 -6.71 -18.81
N ALA A 121 5.15 -6.82 -19.35
CA ALA A 121 6.02 -5.67 -19.59
C ALA A 121 5.37 -4.63 -20.52
N LYS A 122 4.71 -5.11 -21.59
CA LYS A 122 3.98 -4.22 -22.49
C LYS A 122 2.84 -3.51 -21.77
N TYR A 123 2.02 -4.24 -20.99
CA TYR A 123 0.91 -3.69 -20.21
C TYR A 123 1.38 -2.59 -19.25
N TRP A 124 2.46 -2.81 -18.49
CA TRP A 124 3.02 -1.80 -17.59
C TRP A 124 3.62 -0.61 -18.33
N ASN A 125 4.29 -0.85 -19.47
CA ASN A 125 4.83 0.23 -20.29
C ASN A 125 3.74 1.07 -20.98
N ASP A 126 2.61 0.49 -21.34
CA ASP A 126 1.47 1.25 -21.91
C ASP A 126 0.91 2.25 -20.87
N MET A 127 0.81 1.85 -19.59
CA MET A 127 0.45 2.78 -18.50
C MET A 127 1.51 3.87 -18.27
N SER A 128 2.78 3.47 -18.22
CA SER A 128 3.88 4.42 -18.03
C SER A 128 3.96 5.43 -19.18
N ALA A 129 3.72 5.00 -20.42
CA ALA A 129 3.67 5.88 -21.58
C ALA A 129 2.45 6.84 -21.56
N ALA A 130 1.36 6.44 -20.90
CA ALA A 130 0.17 7.28 -20.73
C ALA A 130 0.34 8.36 -19.63
N ALA A 131 1.34 8.20 -18.76
CA ALA A 131 1.72 9.12 -17.70
C ALA A 131 3.24 9.39 -17.75
N PRO A 132 3.76 10.03 -18.82
CA PRO A 132 5.19 10.08 -19.12
C PRO A 132 6.00 10.90 -18.11
N ASN A 133 5.38 11.81 -17.38
CA ASN A 133 6.04 12.64 -16.38
C ASN A 133 5.91 12.08 -14.94
N THR A 134 5.23 10.94 -14.79
CA THR A 134 4.96 10.30 -13.50
C THR A 134 5.84 9.07 -13.32
N GLU A 135 6.38 8.87 -12.12
CA GLU A 135 7.19 7.71 -11.78
C GLU A 135 6.33 6.45 -11.71
N PHE A 136 6.94 5.27 -11.98
CA PHE A 136 6.26 3.99 -12.00
C PHE A 136 6.82 3.05 -10.93
N VAL A 137 5.93 2.45 -10.15
CA VAL A 137 6.22 1.44 -9.12
C VAL A 137 5.65 0.10 -9.55
N ILE A 138 6.48 -0.91 -9.70
CA ILE A 138 6.00 -2.29 -9.93
C ILE A 138 5.43 -2.82 -8.63
N TYR A 139 4.21 -3.35 -8.65
CA TYR A 139 3.63 -4.01 -7.49
C TYR A 139 3.67 -5.52 -7.65
N ASN A 140 4.56 -6.16 -6.91
CA ASN A 140 4.72 -7.61 -6.84
C ASN A 140 3.92 -8.17 -5.65
N ILE A 141 2.85 -8.91 -5.93
CA ILE A 141 2.00 -9.61 -4.95
C ILE A 141 1.52 -10.95 -5.53
N PRO A 142 2.39 -11.94 -5.66
CA PRO A 142 2.08 -13.19 -6.35
C PRO A 142 0.91 -13.97 -5.76
N GLN A 143 0.67 -13.84 -4.44
CA GLN A 143 -0.43 -14.53 -3.75
C GLN A 143 -1.83 -14.09 -4.24
N LEU A 144 -1.97 -12.83 -4.65
CA LEU A 144 -3.23 -12.28 -5.18
C LEU A 144 -3.23 -12.14 -6.70
N ALA A 145 -2.08 -11.82 -7.28
CA ALA A 145 -1.97 -11.64 -8.72
C ALA A 145 -1.81 -12.96 -9.50
N GLY A 146 -1.44 -14.04 -8.81
CA GLY A 146 -1.14 -15.33 -9.46
C GLY A 146 0.15 -15.34 -10.27
N THR A 147 0.84 -14.21 -10.40
CA THR A 147 2.09 -14.06 -11.14
C THR A 147 3.07 -13.25 -10.32
N GLY A 148 4.30 -13.78 -10.16
CA GLY A 148 5.39 -13.12 -9.47
C GLY A 148 6.29 -12.33 -10.42
N LEU A 149 6.97 -11.32 -9.88
CA LEU A 149 8.01 -10.56 -10.58
C LEU A 149 9.28 -11.41 -10.66
N THR A 150 9.62 -11.85 -11.86
CA THR A 150 10.89 -12.54 -12.12
C THR A 150 12.02 -11.54 -12.34
N MET A 151 13.26 -11.98 -12.20
CA MET A 151 14.43 -11.14 -12.48
C MET A 151 14.53 -10.75 -13.97
N SER A 152 14.05 -11.59 -14.89
CA SER A 152 13.99 -11.27 -16.32
C SER A 152 12.99 -10.16 -16.60
N LEU A 153 11.78 -10.25 -16.05
CA LEU A 153 10.75 -9.22 -16.16
C LEU A 153 11.19 -7.89 -15.52
N LEU A 154 11.82 -7.94 -14.34
CA LEU A 154 12.35 -6.74 -13.70
C LEU A 154 13.41 -6.07 -14.58
N LYS A 155 14.38 -6.83 -15.12
CA LYS A 155 15.42 -6.29 -16.02
C LYS A 155 14.83 -5.67 -17.27
N GLU A 156 13.77 -6.27 -17.82
CA GLU A 156 13.05 -5.68 -18.98
C GLU A 156 12.42 -4.34 -18.58
N MET A 157 11.73 -4.28 -17.46
CA MET A 157 11.08 -3.06 -16.96
C MET A 157 12.09 -1.96 -16.57
N LEU A 158 13.28 -2.33 -16.13
CA LEU A 158 14.34 -1.37 -15.81
C LEU A 158 14.90 -0.65 -17.06
N LYS A 159 14.57 -1.07 -18.28
CA LYS A 159 14.85 -0.28 -19.49
C LYS A 159 14.00 1.00 -19.55
N ASN A 160 12.84 1.01 -18.90
CA ASN A 160 11.98 2.20 -18.80
C ASN A 160 12.50 3.11 -17.67
N PRO A 161 12.93 4.35 -17.97
CA PRO A 161 13.51 5.26 -16.98
C PRO A 161 12.52 5.73 -15.91
N ASN A 162 11.21 5.58 -16.14
CA ASN A 162 10.20 5.94 -15.16
C ASN A 162 10.00 4.87 -14.07
N VAL A 163 10.47 3.65 -14.28
CA VAL A 163 10.43 2.59 -13.26
C VAL A 163 11.49 2.89 -12.20
N VAL A 164 11.04 3.33 -11.02
CA VAL A 164 11.90 3.77 -9.91
C VAL A 164 11.81 2.88 -8.68
N ALA A 165 10.82 2.01 -8.62
CA ALA A 165 10.61 1.21 -7.41
C ALA A 165 9.90 -0.12 -7.68
N VAL A 166 10.03 -1.02 -6.69
CA VAL A 166 9.22 -2.22 -6.52
C VAL A 166 8.56 -2.18 -5.14
N LYS A 167 7.23 -2.32 -5.07
CA LYS A 167 6.54 -2.74 -3.85
C LYS A 167 6.53 -4.26 -3.83
N ASN A 168 7.30 -4.85 -2.92
CA ASN A 168 7.42 -6.30 -2.82
C ASN A 168 6.55 -6.88 -1.71
N SER A 169 5.46 -7.53 -2.09
CA SER A 169 4.57 -8.28 -1.19
C SER A 169 4.70 -9.80 -1.35
N SER A 170 5.81 -10.29 -1.96
CA SER A 170 6.16 -11.71 -1.89
C SER A 170 6.59 -12.09 -0.48
N MET A 171 6.46 -13.38 -0.12
CA MET A 171 6.84 -13.86 1.22
C MET A 171 8.36 -13.96 1.44
N PRO A 172 9.19 -14.34 0.45
CA PRO A 172 10.65 -14.37 0.63
C PRO A 172 11.25 -12.97 0.77
N THR A 173 11.77 -12.64 1.93
CA THR A 173 12.41 -11.32 2.19
C THR A 173 13.67 -11.11 1.34
N GLN A 174 14.36 -12.17 0.93
CA GLN A 174 15.52 -12.10 0.02
C GLN A 174 15.22 -11.44 -1.32
N ASP A 175 13.95 -11.48 -1.79
CA ASP A 175 13.55 -10.82 -3.03
C ASP A 175 13.80 -9.31 -2.96
N ILE A 176 13.70 -8.71 -1.77
CA ILE A 176 13.99 -7.29 -1.54
C ILE A 176 15.44 -6.97 -1.94
N GLN A 177 16.42 -7.78 -1.44
CA GLN A 177 17.81 -7.59 -1.81
C GLN A 177 18.03 -7.79 -3.31
N MET A 178 17.48 -8.85 -3.89
CA MET A 178 17.66 -9.16 -5.31
C MET A 178 17.11 -8.04 -6.21
N PHE A 179 15.95 -7.50 -5.89
CA PHE A 179 15.36 -6.38 -6.63
C PHE A 179 16.15 -5.08 -6.41
N LYS A 180 16.65 -4.86 -5.19
CA LYS A 180 17.50 -3.72 -4.88
C LYS A 180 18.81 -3.75 -5.68
N ASP A 181 19.49 -4.88 -5.70
CA ASP A 181 20.74 -5.06 -6.45
C ASP A 181 20.53 -4.82 -7.95
N ALA A 182 19.45 -5.36 -8.53
CA ALA A 182 19.12 -5.12 -9.93
C ALA A 182 18.80 -3.64 -10.22
N GLY A 183 18.07 -3.00 -9.32
CA GLY A 183 17.74 -1.58 -9.42
C GLY A 183 18.99 -0.69 -9.33
N ILE A 184 19.88 -0.95 -8.38
CA ILE A 184 21.16 -0.24 -8.24
C ILE A 184 22.04 -0.44 -9.47
N ALA A 185 22.14 -1.66 -9.98
CA ALA A 185 22.91 -1.94 -11.20
C ALA A 185 22.39 -1.14 -12.42
N ALA A 186 21.09 -0.91 -12.50
CA ALA A 186 20.46 -0.19 -13.62
C ALA A 186 20.42 1.34 -13.45
N ARG A 187 20.36 1.85 -12.22
CA ARG A 187 20.08 3.27 -11.89
C ARG A 187 21.22 3.96 -11.13
N GLY A 188 22.13 3.21 -10.56
CA GLY A 188 23.10 3.68 -9.57
C GLY A 188 22.55 3.66 -8.15
N GLU A 189 23.45 3.65 -7.20
CA GLU A 189 23.11 3.66 -5.77
C GLU A 189 22.27 4.88 -5.41
N GLY A 190 21.27 4.68 -4.55
CA GLY A 190 20.36 5.74 -4.11
C GLY A 190 19.34 6.20 -5.17
N ASN A 191 19.17 5.49 -6.29
CA ASN A 191 18.22 5.87 -7.35
C ASN A 191 17.13 4.82 -7.62
N PHE A 192 17.01 3.81 -6.77
CA PHE A 192 15.97 2.79 -6.87
C PHE A 192 15.46 2.39 -5.48
N VAL A 193 14.14 2.25 -5.35
CA VAL A 193 13.45 1.97 -4.08
C VAL A 193 12.86 0.57 -4.10
N VAL A 194 12.97 -0.15 -3.00
CA VAL A 194 12.22 -1.37 -2.76
C VAL A 194 11.45 -1.21 -1.46
N PHE A 195 10.13 -1.41 -1.52
CA PHE A 195 9.27 -1.38 -0.34
C PHE A 195 9.01 -2.80 0.16
N ASN A 196 9.04 -2.99 1.48
CA ASN A 196 8.48 -4.16 2.13
C ASN A 196 6.95 -4.09 2.07
N GLY A 197 6.30 -5.16 1.63
CA GLY A 197 4.85 -5.25 1.53
C GLY A 197 4.18 -6.01 2.66
N PRO A 198 4.65 -7.22 3.07
CA PRO A 198 4.06 -7.96 4.18
C PRO A 198 4.25 -7.22 5.51
N ASP A 199 3.15 -6.94 6.19
CA ASP A 199 3.14 -6.13 7.42
C ASP A 199 3.92 -6.81 8.55
N GLU A 200 3.77 -8.13 8.65
CA GLU A 200 4.41 -9.00 9.63
C GLU A 200 5.93 -9.15 9.41
N GLN A 201 6.44 -8.64 8.32
CA GLN A 201 7.86 -8.70 7.94
C GLN A 201 8.49 -7.31 7.83
N PHE A 202 7.87 -6.26 8.40
CA PHE A 202 8.39 -4.89 8.22
C PHE A 202 9.83 -4.76 8.70
N VAL A 203 10.15 -5.23 9.91
CA VAL A 203 11.50 -5.15 10.47
C VAL A 203 12.49 -5.97 9.64
N SER A 204 12.18 -7.22 9.31
CA SER A 204 13.07 -8.07 8.51
C SER A 204 13.29 -7.51 7.11
N GLY A 205 12.26 -6.99 6.47
CA GLY A 205 12.34 -6.34 5.16
C GLY A 205 13.19 -5.06 5.19
N ARG A 206 13.04 -4.24 6.23
CA ARG A 206 13.85 -3.03 6.41
C ARG A 206 15.33 -3.38 6.67
N VAL A 207 15.59 -4.38 7.49
CA VAL A 207 16.96 -4.80 7.82
C VAL A 207 17.69 -5.40 6.61
N ILE A 208 16.99 -6.14 5.73
CA ILE A 208 17.61 -6.68 4.50
C ILE A 208 17.79 -5.63 3.39
N GLY A 209 17.25 -4.39 3.56
CA GLY A 209 17.53 -3.28 2.65
C GLY A 209 16.33 -2.61 1.99
N ALA A 210 15.09 -2.90 2.41
CA ALA A 210 13.95 -2.10 1.97
C ALA A 210 14.10 -0.64 2.42
N ASP A 211 13.72 0.30 1.57
CA ASP A 211 13.80 1.75 1.84
C ASP A 211 12.63 2.24 2.69
N GLY A 212 11.56 1.48 2.74
CA GLY A 212 10.35 1.77 3.49
C GLY A 212 9.38 0.60 3.43
N GLY A 213 8.15 0.82 3.87
CA GLY A 213 7.09 -0.18 3.79
C GLY A 213 5.79 0.40 3.26
N ILE A 214 5.04 -0.43 2.53
CA ILE A 214 3.67 -0.14 2.10
C ILE A 214 2.79 -1.28 2.59
N GLY A 215 2.05 -1.08 3.67
CA GLY A 215 1.31 -2.13 4.36
C GLY A 215 -0.15 -1.81 4.64
N GLY A 216 -0.96 -2.87 4.72
CA GLY A 216 -2.42 -2.79 4.89
C GLY A 216 -2.84 -2.40 6.29
N THR A 217 -2.06 -2.76 7.33
CA THR A 217 -2.38 -2.45 8.72
C THR A 217 -1.76 -1.15 9.22
N TYR A 218 -0.94 -0.49 8.38
CA TYR A 218 -0.27 0.75 8.79
C TYR A 218 -1.25 1.90 9.06
N ALA A 219 -2.43 1.90 8.43
CA ALA A 219 -3.40 2.97 8.65
C ALA A 219 -4.15 2.84 9.97
N VAL A 220 -4.32 1.63 10.52
CA VAL A 220 -5.03 1.40 11.79
C VAL A 220 -4.12 1.53 13.01
N MET A 221 -2.81 1.33 12.84
CA MET A 221 -1.81 1.43 13.93
C MET A 221 -0.50 2.09 13.42
N PRO A 222 -0.57 3.30 12.83
CA PRO A 222 0.60 3.94 12.21
C PRO A 222 1.73 4.22 13.20
N GLU A 223 1.41 4.45 14.47
CA GLU A 223 2.38 4.72 15.52
C GLU A 223 3.40 3.58 15.67
N LEU A 224 2.94 2.32 15.58
CA LEU A 224 3.82 1.16 15.71
C LEU A 224 4.82 1.09 14.56
N TYR A 225 4.37 1.29 13.33
CA TYR A 225 5.26 1.26 12.16
C TYR A 225 6.20 2.46 12.09
N LEU A 226 5.74 3.63 12.52
CA LEU A 226 6.60 4.82 12.64
C LEU A 226 7.69 4.60 13.69
N ALA A 227 7.35 4.06 14.85
CA ALA A 227 8.32 3.72 15.90
C ALA A 227 9.31 2.64 15.45
N MET A 228 8.83 1.54 14.83
CA MET A 228 9.71 0.53 14.24
C MET A 228 10.69 1.14 13.24
N ASN A 229 10.19 1.98 12.33
CA ASN A 229 11.03 2.64 11.33
C ASN A 229 12.07 3.57 11.96
N ASP A 230 11.71 4.29 13.01
CA ASP A 230 12.62 5.18 13.74
C ASP A 230 13.71 4.39 14.47
N HIS A 231 13.36 3.32 15.18
CA HIS A 231 14.33 2.42 15.82
C HIS A 231 15.29 1.79 14.81
N ILE A 232 14.79 1.32 13.67
CA ILE A 232 15.64 0.74 12.61
C ILE A 232 16.64 1.79 12.09
N ASN A 233 16.18 3.03 11.84
CA ASN A 233 17.05 4.11 11.38
C ASN A 233 18.13 4.49 12.39
N LYS A 234 17.91 4.24 13.69
CA LYS A 234 18.90 4.41 14.78
C LYS A 234 19.78 3.17 15.01
N GLY A 235 19.51 2.05 14.33
CA GLY A 235 20.20 0.78 14.55
C GLY A 235 19.69 -0.01 15.76
N GLU A 236 18.59 0.36 16.36
CA GLU A 236 17.98 -0.24 17.55
C GLU A 236 17.06 -1.40 17.17
N ILE A 237 17.59 -2.43 16.53
CA ILE A 237 16.84 -3.53 15.92
C ILE A 237 16.02 -4.33 16.93
N GLU A 238 16.57 -4.55 18.15
CA GLU A 238 15.86 -5.28 19.22
C GLU A 238 14.58 -4.55 19.66
N ALA A 239 14.62 -3.23 19.77
CA ALA A 239 13.45 -2.42 20.08
C ALA A 239 12.40 -2.48 18.96
N ALA A 240 12.84 -2.33 17.71
CA ALA A 240 11.95 -2.49 16.56
C ALA A 240 11.30 -3.87 16.51
N ARG A 241 12.06 -4.95 16.80
CA ARG A 241 11.55 -6.31 16.82
C ARG A 241 10.50 -6.54 17.91
N ALA A 242 10.66 -5.93 19.09
CA ALA A 242 9.67 -6.03 20.16
C ALA A 242 8.33 -5.42 19.74
N ILE A 243 8.35 -4.28 19.02
CA ILE A 243 7.14 -3.65 18.48
C ILE A 243 6.53 -4.51 17.36
N GLN A 244 7.37 -5.11 16.48
CA GLN A 244 6.89 -6.02 15.43
C GLN A 244 6.11 -7.20 16.04
N TYR A 245 6.58 -7.78 17.14
CA TYR A 245 5.87 -8.88 17.81
C TYR A 245 4.51 -8.45 18.35
N ASP A 246 4.38 -7.24 18.88
CA ASP A 246 3.08 -6.70 19.28
C ASP A 246 2.18 -6.49 18.05
N ALA A 247 2.69 -5.90 16.97
CA ALA A 247 1.95 -5.70 15.72
C ALA A 247 1.46 -7.03 15.12
N ASP A 248 2.31 -8.06 15.09
CA ASP A 248 1.94 -9.38 14.57
C ASP A 248 0.81 -10.03 15.37
N ARG A 249 0.88 -9.96 16.71
CA ARG A 249 -0.21 -10.47 17.57
C ARG A 249 -1.52 -9.74 17.32
N ILE A 250 -1.48 -8.43 17.12
CA ILE A 250 -2.65 -7.61 16.79
C ILE A 250 -3.22 -8.04 15.41
N ILE A 251 -2.36 -8.23 14.42
CA ILE A 251 -2.78 -8.68 13.08
C ILE A 251 -3.48 -10.05 13.18
N TYR A 252 -2.86 -11.00 13.87
CA TYR A 252 -3.46 -12.33 14.04
C TYR A 252 -4.78 -12.27 14.79
N LYS A 253 -4.91 -11.41 15.82
CA LYS A 253 -6.19 -11.19 16.50
C LYS A 253 -7.25 -10.64 15.55
N MET A 254 -6.94 -9.64 14.75
CA MET A 254 -7.87 -9.10 13.74
C MET A 254 -8.29 -10.16 12.71
N CYS A 255 -7.40 -11.09 12.36
CA CYS A 255 -7.68 -12.17 11.40
C CYS A 255 -8.58 -13.29 11.97
N GLU A 256 -8.85 -13.32 13.27
CA GLU A 256 -9.81 -14.27 13.88
C GLU A 256 -11.27 -13.92 13.55
N ALA A 257 -11.56 -12.71 13.08
CA ALA A 257 -12.91 -12.28 12.75
C ALA A 257 -13.47 -13.04 11.54
N HIS A 258 -14.77 -13.23 11.51
CA HIS A 258 -15.49 -13.76 10.35
C HIS A 258 -15.53 -12.73 9.20
N GLY A 259 -15.61 -11.44 9.56
CA GLY A 259 -15.52 -10.33 8.62
C GLY A 259 -14.11 -10.18 8.03
N ASN A 260 -14.05 -9.57 6.85
CA ASN A 260 -12.77 -9.28 6.20
C ASN A 260 -11.90 -8.36 7.10
N LEU A 261 -10.59 -8.56 7.07
CA LEU A 261 -9.61 -7.79 7.84
C LEU A 261 -9.80 -6.26 7.67
N TYR A 262 -10.12 -5.78 6.47
CA TYR A 262 -10.36 -4.35 6.24
C TYR A 262 -11.62 -3.84 6.95
N ALA A 263 -12.65 -4.68 7.10
CA ALA A 263 -13.84 -4.32 7.89
C ALA A 263 -13.49 -4.16 9.38
N VAL A 264 -12.66 -5.06 9.93
CA VAL A 264 -12.14 -4.96 11.31
C VAL A 264 -11.37 -3.67 11.51
N GLN A 265 -10.43 -3.37 10.63
CA GLN A 265 -9.57 -2.18 10.71
C GLN A 265 -10.38 -0.88 10.64
N LYS A 266 -11.36 -0.79 9.73
CA LYS A 266 -12.23 0.39 9.62
C LYS A 266 -13.09 0.57 10.86
N GLU A 267 -13.61 -0.51 11.44
CA GLU A 267 -14.39 -0.46 12.68
C GLU A 267 -13.53 -0.01 13.87
N ILE A 268 -12.28 -0.48 13.97
CA ILE A 268 -11.33 -0.02 14.99
C ILE A 268 -11.07 1.49 14.83
N LEU A 269 -10.83 1.97 13.61
CA LEU A 269 -10.63 3.41 13.34
C LEU A 269 -11.87 4.23 13.72
N ARG A 270 -13.07 3.71 13.46
CA ARG A 270 -14.31 4.35 13.89
C ARG A 270 -14.39 4.47 15.41
N ARG A 271 -14.06 3.41 16.14
CA ARG A 271 -14.09 3.39 17.62
C ARG A 271 -13.05 4.30 18.24
N MET A 272 -11.81 4.24 17.75
CA MET A 272 -10.71 5.00 18.34
C MET A 272 -10.76 6.50 17.98
N TYR A 273 -11.21 6.83 16.77
CA TYR A 273 -11.04 8.18 16.22
C TYR A 273 -12.30 8.79 15.60
N GLY A 274 -13.43 8.08 15.62
CA GLY A 274 -14.69 8.56 15.03
C GLY A 274 -14.65 8.64 13.50
N LEU A 275 -13.80 7.85 12.83
CA LEU A 275 -13.69 7.85 11.38
C LEU A 275 -14.77 6.97 10.75
N GLU A 276 -15.77 7.57 10.13
CA GLU A 276 -16.84 6.86 9.43
C GLU A 276 -16.37 6.48 8.01
N LEU A 277 -15.80 5.27 7.88
CA LEU A 277 -15.23 4.75 6.64
C LEU A 277 -16.10 3.71 5.95
N GLY A 278 -17.25 3.36 6.54
CA GLY A 278 -18.14 2.32 6.07
C GLY A 278 -17.58 0.90 6.21
N GLY A 279 -18.29 -0.07 5.65
CA GLY A 279 -17.90 -1.46 5.61
C GLY A 279 -16.96 -1.80 4.43
N VAL A 280 -17.00 -3.05 4.00
CA VAL A 280 -16.32 -3.55 2.78
C VAL A 280 -17.34 -3.85 1.70
N ARG A 281 -16.93 -3.76 0.44
CA ARG A 281 -17.80 -4.04 -0.71
C ARG A 281 -17.94 -5.55 -0.94
N LYS A 282 -19.15 -6.01 -1.21
CA LYS A 282 -19.39 -7.43 -1.60
C LYS A 282 -18.58 -7.78 -2.85
N PRO A 283 -18.06 -9.03 -2.93
CA PRO A 283 -18.38 -10.21 -2.11
C PRO A 283 -17.55 -10.34 -0.81
N MET A 284 -16.74 -9.36 -0.43
CA MET A 284 -16.04 -9.46 0.85
C MET A 284 -17.04 -9.46 2.02
N PRO A 285 -16.83 -10.36 3.01
CA PRO A 285 -17.72 -10.43 4.18
C PRO A 285 -17.54 -9.21 5.08
N GLY A 286 -18.65 -8.57 5.44
CA GLY A 286 -18.69 -7.57 6.50
C GLY A 286 -18.61 -8.19 7.89
N LEU A 287 -18.52 -7.36 8.92
CA LEU A 287 -18.56 -7.82 10.31
C LEU A 287 -19.94 -8.38 10.65
N ILE A 288 -19.94 -9.39 11.53
CA ILE A 288 -21.15 -9.97 12.13
C ILE A 288 -21.13 -9.70 13.65
N PRO A 289 -22.25 -9.87 14.38
CA PRO A 289 -22.28 -9.60 15.82
C PRO A 289 -21.25 -10.37 16.64
N GLU A 290 -20.88 -11.58 16.20
CA GLU A 290 -19.89 -12.44 16.85
C GLU A 290 -18.46 -11.86 16.78
N ASP A 291 -18.18 -10.96 15.84
CA ASP A 291 -16.89 -10.30 15.67
C ASP A 291 -16.65 -9.19 16.73
N GLU A 292 -17.70 -8.77 17.44
CA GLU A 292 -17.65 -7.65 18.41
C GLU A 292 -16.52 -7.81 19.43
N ALA A 293 -16.40 -9.00 20.03
CA ALA A 293 -15.38 -9.28 21.03
C ALA A 293 -13.96 -9.23 20.44
N ILE A 294 -13.79 -9.73 19.20
CA ILE A 294 -12.50 -9.74 18.50
C ILE A 294 -12.07 -8.31 18.18
N VAL A 295 -12.97 -7.49 17.67
CA VAL A 295 -12.71 -6.08 17.35
C VAL A 295 -12.35 -5.31 18.62
N ALA A 296 -13.08 -5.51 19.73
CA ALA A 296 -12.81 -4.85 21.00
C ALA A 296 -11.45 -5.26 21.59
N GLU A 297 -11.10 -6.55 21.52
CA GLU A 297 -9.81 -7.05 21.98
C GLU A 297 -8.67 -6.51 21.12
N ALA A 298 -8.80 -6.54 19.79
CA ALA A 298 -7.79 -6.01 18.88
C ALA A 298 -7.57 -4.50 19.09
N GLN A 299 -8.65 -3.72 19.31
CA GLN A 299 -8.56 -2.31 19.67
C GLN A 299 -7.75 -2.12 20.97
N ALA A 300 -8.11 -2.84 22.03
CA ALA A 300 -7.40 -2.75 23.31
C ALA A 300 -5.91 -3.12 23.19
N MET A 301 -5.59 -4.12 22.34
CA MET A 301 -4.19 -4.49 22.07
C MET A 301 -3.44 -3.36 21.35
N ILE A 302 -4.06 -2.68 20.37
CA ILE A 302 -3.47 -1.52 19.68
C ILE A 302 -3.21 -0.40 20.69
N GLU A 303 -4.20 -0.03 21.49
CA GLU A 303 -4.08 1.03 22.49
C GLU A 303 -2.97 0.71 23.51
N ALA A 304 -2.90 -0.54 23.99
CA ALA A 304 -1.87 -0.99 24.91
C ALA A 304 -0.46 -0.99 24.26
N ALA A 305 -0.35 -1.35 22.98
CA ALA A 305 0.93 -1.30 22.26
C ALA A 305 1.40 0.14 22.02
N ILE A 306 0.51 1.05 21.64
CA ILE A 306 0.82 2.49 21.47
C ILE A 306 1.26 3.10 22.81
N ALA A 307 0.63 2.73 23.93
CA ALA A 307 0.98 3.25 25.26
C ALA A 307 2.37 2.83 25.76
N LYS A 308 3.03 1.87 25.11
CA LYS A 308 4.42 1.44 25.41
C LYS A 308 5.48 2.18 24.63
N LEU A 309 5.12 2.93 23.58
CA LEU A 309 6.04 3.70 22.73
C LEU A 309 6.52 4.96 23.47
#